data_1c86a795c73126fb65f501b36717933f
#
_entry.id   1c86a795c73126fb65f501b36717933f
#
_cell.length_a   1.000
_cell.length_b   1.000
_cell.length_c   1.000
_cell.angle_alpha   90.00
_cell.angle_beta   90.00
_cell.angle_gamma   90.00
#
_symmetry.space_group_name_H-M   'P 1'
#
loop_
_entity.id
_entity.type
_entity.pdbx_description
1 polymer ?
#
loop_
_entity_poly.entity_id
_entity_poly.type
_entity_poly.pdbx_seq_one_letter_code
_entity_poly.pdbx_strand_id
1 'polypeptide(L)' 'MKNPSVIVYSTSWCQPCKFAKRLLDSKGIEYSEIDIEEKGWSREDLFEITGGRTVPQIVIDEKPIGGYDDLLKLEQEGKL' A
#
# COMPACT_ATOMS: atom_id res chain seq x y z
N MET A 1 -5.81 -10.44 19.54
CA MET A 1 -5.03 -9.29 19.06
C MET A 1 -5.52 -8.90 17.67
N LYS A 2 -5.67 -7.63 17.44
CA LYS A 2 -6.11 -7.16 16.14
C LYS A 2 -4.93 -7.10 15.18
N ASN A 3 -5.15 -7.57 13.95
CA ASN A 3 -4.19 -7.33 12.88
C ASN A 3 -4.25 -5.85 12.51
N PRO A 4 -3.15 -5.26 12.08
CA PRO A 4 -3.18 -3.89 11.61
C PRO A 4 -4.09 -3.77 10.38
N SER A 5 -4.73 -2.61 10.24
CA SER A 5 -5.53 -2.31 9.06
C SER A 5 -4.59 -1.87 7.95
N VAL A 6 -4.49 -2.65 6.89
CA VAL A 6 -3.58 -2.34 5.79
C VAL A 6 -4.37 -2.19 4.50
N ILE A 7 -4.16 -1.09 3.81
CA ILE A 7 -4.77 -0.82 2.51
C ILE A 7 -3.65 -0.57 1.50
N VAL A 8 -3.71 -1.23 0.36
CA VAL A 8 -2.77 -1.02 -0.73
C VAL A 8 -3.52 -0.40 -1.89
N TYR A 9 -3.18 0.83 -2.22
CA TYR A 9 -3.72 1.52 -3.40
C TYR A 9 -2.81 1.19 -4.58
N SER A 10 -3.36 0.60 -5.62
CA SER A 10 -2.58 0.00 -6.69
C SER A 10 -3.19 0.24 -8.07
N THR A 11 -2.49 -0.24 -9.10
CA THR A 11 -3.02 -0.38 -10.45
C THR A 11 -2.64 -1.77 -10.95
N SER A 12 -3.34 -2.24 -11.98
CA SER A 12 -3.12 -3.61 -12.49
C SER A 12 -1.77 -3.81 -13.16
N TRP A 13 -1.13 -2.72 -13.62
CA TRP A 13 0.14 -2.79 -14.35
C TRP A 13 1.37 -2.48 -13.49
N CYS A 14 1.18 -2.25 -12.22
CA CYS A 14 2.24 -1.73 -11.33
C CYS A 14 3.08 -2.88 -10.75
N GLN A 15 4.36 -2.95 -11.12
CA GLN A 15 5.27 -3.97 -10.59
C GLN A 15 5.58 -3.76 -9.10
N PRO A 16 5.92 -2.55 -8.64
CA PRO A 16 6.11 -2.35 -7.20
C PRO A 16 4.88 -2.68 -6.38
N CYS A 17 3.68 -2.53 -6.94
CA CYS A 17 2.46 -2.92 -6.26
C CYS A 17 2.44 -4.44 -6.02
N LYS A 18 2.88 -5.21 -7.01
CA LYS A 18 2.95 -6.66 -6.88
C LYS A 18 3.96 -7.06 -5.80
N PHE A 19 5.09 -6.39 -5.76
CA PHE A 19 6.12 -6.66 -4.74
C PHE A 19 5.61 -6.33 -3.35
N ALA A 20 4.88 -5.23 -3.20
CA ALA A 20 4.30 -4.86 -1.92
C ALA A 20 3.32 -5.92 -1.43
N LYS A 21 2.46 -6.40 -2.33
CA LYS A 21 1.49 -7.44 -1.98
C LYS A 21 2.19 -8.75 -1.60
N ARG A 22 3.23 -9.12 -2.34
CA ARG A 22 4.00 -10.32 -2.02
C ARG A 22 4.66 -10.23 -0.66
N LEU A 23 5.18 -9.06 -0.33
CA LEU A 23 5.81 -8.86 0.98
C LEU A 23 4.79 -9.03 2.10
N LEU A 24 3.63 -8.42 1.95
CA LEU A 24 2.56 -8.56 2.95
C LEU A 24 2.11 -10.01 3.07
N ASP A 25 1.94 -10.71 1.94
CA ASP A 25 1.55 -12.11 1.93
C ASP A 25 2.60 -12.97 2.65
N SER A 26 3.87 -12.71 2.40
CA SER A 26 4.95 -13.50 3.01
C SER A 26 5.03 -13.30 4.51
N LYS A 27 4.53 -12.18 5.02
CA LYS A 27 4.47 -11.89 6.45
C LYS A 27 3.17 -12.35 7.09
N GLY A 28 2.24 -12.89 6.29
CA GLY A 28 0.94 -13.28 6.81
C GLY A 28 0.05 -12.12 7.17
N ILE A 29 0.30 -10.95 6.60
CA ILE A 29 -0.47 -9.73 6.89
C ILE A 29 -1.61 -9.61 5.91
N GLU A 30 -2.83 -9.55 6.41
CA GLU A 30 -4.00 -9.33 5.57
C GLU A 30 -4.07 -7.86 5.18
N TYR A 31 -4.52 -7.60 3.96
CA TYR A 31 -4.66 -6.24 3.46
C TYR A 31 -5.85 -6.16 2.51
N SER A 32 -6.36 -4.95 2.35
CA SER A 32 -7.34 -4.64 1.32
C SER A 32 -6.62 -3.99 0.15
N GLU A 33 -6.98 -4.36 -1.06
CA GLU A 33 -6.39 -3.76 -2.24
C GLU A 33 -7.45 -2.91 -2.94
N ILE A 34 -7.08 -1.68 -3.29
CA ILE A 34 -7.95 -0.78 -4.03
C ILE A 34 -7.23 -0.42 -5.32
N ASP A 35 -7.79 -0.84 -6.45
CA ASP A 35 -7.28 -0.46 -7.76
C ASP A 35 -7.88 0.90 -8.10
N ILE A 36 -7.04 1.92 -8.11
CA ILE A 36 -7.52 3.29 -8.31
C ILE A 36 -8.09 3.50 -9.72
N GLU A 37 -7.62 2.74 -10.71
CA GLU A 37 -8.15 2.84 -12.06
C GLU A 37 -9.55 2.25 -12.16
N GLU A 38 -9.81 1.14 -11.47
CA GLU A 38 -11.16 0.58 -11.41
C GLU A 38 -12.14 1.54 -10.75
N LYS A 39 -11.66 2.31 -9.79
CA LYS A 39 -12.48 3.30 -9.08
C LYS A 39 -12.65 4.58 -9.90
N GLY A 40 -11.90 4.74 -10.98
CA GLY A 40 -11.93 5.97 -11.75
C GLY A 40 -11.25 7.14 -11.05
N TRP A 41 -10.35 6.86 -10.13
CA TRP A 41 -9.64 7.90 -9.38
C TRP A 41 -8.43 8.40 -10.15
N SER A 42 -8.20 9.72 -10.05
CA SER A 42 -7.00 10.34 -10.60
C SER A 42 -5.85 10.27 -9.60
N ARG A 43 -4.67 10.67 -10.04
CA ARG A 43 -3.51 10.78 -9.14
C ARG A 43 -3.76 11.84 -8.06
N GLU A 44 -4.54 12.88 -8.39
CA GLU A 44 -4.89 13.91 -7.42
C GLU A 44 -5.80 13.34 -6.33
N ASP A 45 -6.74 12.46 -6.71
CA ASP A 45 -7.59 11.78 -5.74
C ASP A 45 -6.75 10.94 -4.79
N LEU A 46 -5.77 10.23 -5.33
CA LEU A 46 -4.85 9.42 -4.53
C LEU A 46 -4.05 10.30 -3.57
N PHE A 47 -3.57 11.44 -4.07
CA PHE A 47 -2.79 12.38 -3.25
C PHE A 47 -3.61 12.88 -2.06
N GLU A 48 -4.88 13.17 -2.26
CA GLU A 48 -5.74 13.64 -1.15
C GLU A 48 -5.89 12.58 -0.07
N ILE A 49 -5.86 11.32 -0.44
CA ILE A 49 -6.02 10.22 0.51
C ILE A 49 -4.70 9.87 1.20
N THR A 50 -3.60 9.85 0.45
CA THR A 50 -2.34 9.27 0.93
C THR A 50 -1.18 10.26 1.03
N GLY A 51 -1.30 11.42 0.39
CA GLY A 51 -0.19 12.36 0.31
C GLY A 51 0.83 12.01 -0.78
N GLY A 52 0.57 10.99 -1.59
CA GLY A 52 1.45 10.61 -2.70
C GLY A 52 0.66 10.41 -3.98
N ARG A 53 1.32 10.58 -5.10
CA ARG A 53 0.70 10.49 -6.44
C ARG A 53 1.11 9.25 -7.21
N THR A 54 2.00 8.45 -6.64
CA THR A 54 2.49 7.23 -7.28
C THR A 54 1.84 6.00 -6.67
N VAL A 55 1.84 4.89 -7.39
CA VAL A 55 1.40 3.60 -6.87
C VAL A 55 2.61 2.68 -6.73
N PRO A 56 2.63 1.81 -5.73
CA PRO A 56 1.60 1.63 -4.71
C PRO A 56 1.64 2.73 -3.65
N GLN A 57 0.53 2.94 -2.99
CA GLN A 57 0.50 3.72 -1.75
C GLN A 57 -0.07 2.81 -0.68
N ILE A 58 0.64 2.67 0.42
CA ILE A 58 0.26 1.77 1.49
C ILE A 58 -0.15 2.59 2.72
N VAL A 59 -1.29 2.23 3.30
CA VAL A 59 -1.81 2.89 4.50
C VAL A 59 -1.95 1.83 5.58
N ILE A 60 -1.30 2.05 6.72
CA ILE A 60 -1.35 1.12 7.85
C ILE A 60 -1.94 1.86 9.04
N ASP A 61 -3.05 1.33 9.57
CA ASP A 61 -3.77 1.92 10.70
C ASP A 61 -4.05 3.40 10.48
N GLU A 62 -4.56 3.72 9.28
CA GLU A 62 -4.94 5.06 8.85
C GLU A 62 -3.75 6.01 8.64
N LYS A 63 -2.51 5.49 8.68
CA LYS A 63 -1.30 6.29 8.45
C LYS A 63 -0.71 5.95 7.11
N PRO A 64 -0.65 6.90 6.18
CA PRO A 64 0.04 6.67 4.91
C PRO A 64 1.53 6.50 5.15
N ILE A 65 2.10 5.38 4.69
CA ILE A 65 3.52 5.12 4.88
C ILE A 65 4.33 5.35 3.60
N GLY A 66 3.68 5.43 2.46
CA GLY A 66 4.34 5.66 1.18
C GLY A 66 4.26 4.44 0.27
N GLY A 67 5.28 4.24 -0.54
CA GLY A 67 5.31 3.18 -1.53
C GLY A 67 5.99 1.90 -1.05
N TYR A 68 6.35 1.06 -2.02
CA TYR A 68 6.98 -0.21 -1.72
C TYR A 68 8.30 -0.05 -0.96
N ASP A 69 9.13 0.93 -1.35
CA ASP A 69 10.42 1.15 -0.68
C ASP A 69 10.22 1.46 0.80
N ASP A 70 9.22 2.25 1.11
CA ASP A 70 8.90 2.59 2.50
C ASP A 70 8.38 1.37 3.26
N LEU A 71 7.59 0.53 2.61
CA LEU A 71 7.10 -0.70 3.21
C LEU A 71 8.25 -1.65 3.49
N LEU A 72 9.17 -1.79 2.54
CA LEU A 72 10.35 -2.64 2.69
C LEU A 72 11.23 -2.17 3.85
N LYS A 73 11.37 -0.86 4.00
CA LYS A 73 12.13 -0.27 5.09
C LYS A 73 11.52 -0.62 6.44
N LEU A 74 10.21 -0.55 6.55
CA LEU A 74 9.51 -0.95 7.77
C LEU A 74 9.76 -2.42 8.10
N GLU A 75 9.74 -3.28 7.09
CA GLU A 75 10.00 -4.69 7.29
C GLU A 75 11.44 -4.90 7.78
N GLN A 76 12.41 -4.22 7.19
CA GLN A 76 13.82 -4.32 7.56
C GLN A 76 14.05 -3.82 8.99
N GLU A 77 13.25 -2.87 9.43
CA GLU A 77 13.35 -2.33 10.79
C GLU A 77 12.57 -3.18 11.82
N GLY A 78 11.94 -4.24 11.37
CA GLY A 78 11.18 -5.11 12.25
C GLY A 78 9.87 -4.51 12.71
N LYS A 79 9.30 -3.57 11.96
CA LYS A 79 8.06 -2.88 12.33
C LYS A 79 6.83 -3.42 11.63
N LEU A 80 7.00 -4.44 10.80
CA LEU A 80 5.88 -5.11 10.14
C LEU A 80 5.50 -6.39 10.85
#